data_5c53e0429b3832a5daa5aa328518f588
#
_entry.id   5c53e0429b3832a5daa5aa328518f588
#
_cell.length_a   1.000
_cell.length_b   1.000
_cell.length_c   1.000
_cell.angle_alpha   90.00
_cell.angle_beta   90.00
_cell.angle_gamma   90.00
#
_symmetry.space_group_name_H-M   'P 1'
#
loop_
_entity.id
_entity.type
_entity.pdbx_description
1 polymer ?
#
loop_
_entity_poly.entity_id
_entity_poly.type
_entity_poly.pdbx_seq_one_letter_code
_entity_poly.pdbx_strand_id
1 'polypeptide(L)'
;MSLQLPPHIHTVFRWRDPNKIEYIAKHLRKRSNELTILEYLHTQQTWSPHIIELIETVPSTTKEWLILPKLYSICDKILLDSRGTSGRVQLGLGLIKGLAYLHEHKIAHRDVKPDNLVFNEYFRLQIIDFDIAIQVQDENTEIGEYRGTEAWTAPEMGTGDGPTPMHKADRWSCGRVLLYITPKIMIQKEHKRFLRFIDSLVANDPQRRPTKTKSKTAGKRCISERHGRSRRKRYEAAKCEEAQT
;
A
#
# COMPACT_ATOMS: atom_id res chain seq x y z
N MET A 1 -22.18 23.78 -6.13
CA MET A 1 -22.64 23.73 -4.73
C MET A 1 -21.40 23.76 -3.85
N SER A 2 -21.25 24.76 -2.97
CA SER A 2 -20.09 24.83 -2.10
C SER A 2 -20.20 23.76 -1.00
N LEU A 3 -19.16 22.94 -0.89
CA LEU A 3 -18.99 22.02 0.25
C LEU A 3 -18.95 22.84 1.55
N GLN A 4 -19.94 22.68 2.40
CA GLN A 4 -19.90 23.24 3.76
C GLN A 4 -19.23 22.21 4.67
N LEU A 5 -17.94 22.41 4.96
CA LEU A 5 -17.16 21.58 5.87
C LEU A 5 -17.29 22.10 7.31
N PRO A 6 -17.38 21.21 8.32
CA PRO A 6 -17.52 21.64 9.72
C PRO A 6 -16.27 22.40 10.19
N PRO A 7 -16.41 23.44 11.02
CA PRO A 7 -15.33 24.33 11.44
C PRO A 7 -14.35 23.73 12.44
N HIS A 8 -14.52 22.52 12.95
CA HIS A 8 -13.79 22.02 14.15
C HIS A 8 -13.08 20.67 14.02
N ILE A 9 -11.83 20.69 14.34
CA ILE A 9 -10.96 19.82 15.17
C ILE A 9 -10.57 18.43 14.64
N HIS A 10 -11.30 17.72 13.81
CA HIS A 10 -10.84 16.42 13.29
C HIS A 10 -10.07 16.59 11.98
N THR A 11 -8.86 15.98 11.93
CA THR A 11 -8.06 15.99 10.69
C THR A 11 -8.66 15.12 9.59
N VAL A 12 -9.61 14.25 9.94
CA VAL A 12 -10.29 13.32 9.01
C VAL A 12 -11.75 13.16 9.44
N PHE A 13 -12.68 13.28 8.51
CA PHE A 13 -14.10 12.98 8.76
C PHE A 13 -14.76 12.33 7.53
N ARG A 14 -15.90 11.65 7.77
CA ARG A 14 -16.73 11.10 6.70
C ARG A 14 -17.59 12.20 6.11
N TRP A 15 -17.57 12.31 4.80
CA TRP A 15 -18.43 13.20 4.05
C TRP A 15 -19.30 12.40 3.08
N ARG A 16 -20.51 12.87 2.84
CA ARG A 16 -21.46 12.24 1.93
C ARG A 16 -21.94 13.25 0.91
N ASP A 17 -21.82 12.90 -0.36
CA ASP A 17 -22.30 13.73 -1.46
C ASP A 17 -23.85 13.70 -1.58
N PRO A 18 -24.47 14.54 -2.44
CA PRO A 18 -25.92 14.51 -2.68
C PRO A 18 -26.45 13.16 -3.18
N ASN A 19 -25.63 12.37 -3.84
CA ASN A 19 -25.94 11.02 -4.31
C ASN A 19 -25.77 9.94 -3.25
N LYS A 20 -25.50 10.35 -1.99
CA LYS A 20 -25.26 9.49 -0.82
C LYS A 20 -23.97 8.66 -0.90
N ILE A 21 -23.05 8.97 -1.81
CA ILE A 21 -21.74 8.34 -1.87
C ILE A 21 -20.88 8.88 -0.73
N GLU A 22 -20.23 7.98 0.01
CA GLU A 22 -19.40 8.34 1.16
C GLU A 22 -17.92 8.50 0.77
N TYR A 23 -17.34 9.59 1.23
CA TYR A 23 -15.95 9.96 1.06
C TYR A 23 -15.26 10.20 2.39
N ILE A 24 -13.97 10.35 2.37
CA ILE A 24 -13.14 10.84 3.47
C ILE A 24 -12.67 12.23 3.12
N ALA A 25 -12.97 13.21 3.95
CA ALA A 25 -12.36 14.53 3.90
C ALA A 25 -11.21 14.57 4.90
N LYS A 26 -9.99 14.70 4.41
CA LYS A 26 -8.76 14.79 5.20
C LYS A 26 -8.21 16.21 5.13
N HIS A 27 -7.95 16.79 6.30
CA HIS A 27 -7.34 18.11 6.40
C HIS A 27 -5.82 18.01 6.23
N LEU A 28 -5.24 18.80 5.32
CA LEU A 28 -3.80 18.87 5.12
C LEU A 28 -3.10 19.47 6.35
N ARG A 29 -2.10 18.77 6.85
CA ARG A 29 -1.18 19.30 7.88
C ARG A 29 -0.26 20.34 7.27
N LYS A 30 0.13 21.34 8.04
CA LYS A 30 0.93 22.50 7.60
C LYS A 30 2.26 22.16 6.89
N ARG A 31 2.78 20.95 7.07
CA ARG A 31 4.04 20.46 6.45
C ARG A 31 3.85 19.10 5.76
N SER A 32 2.63 18.82 5.32
CA SER A 32 2.32 17.59 4.60
C SER A 32 2.81 17.69 3.17
N ASN A 33 3.43 16.63 2.66
CA ASN A 33 3.77 16.48 1.26
C ASN A 33 2.65 15.77 0.47
N GLU A 34 1.55 15.38 1.12
CA GLU A 34 0.54 14.49 0.56
C GLU A 34 -0.07 15.02 -0.72
N LEU A 35 -0.53 16.29 -0.73
CA LEU A 35 -1.10 16.89 -1.94
C LEU A 35 -0.10 16.89 -3.09
N THR A 36 1.09 17.41 -2.87
CA THR A 36 2.16 17.49 -3.88
C THR A 36 2.50 16.11 -4.47
N ILE A 37 2.57 15.08 -3.62
CA ILE A 37 2.86 13.71 -4.07
C ILE A 37 1.69 13.13 -4.86
N LEU A 38 0.44 13.31 -4.40
CA LEU A 38 -0.73 12.79 -5.11
C LEU A 38 -0.94 13.49 -6.45
N GLU A 39 -0.78 14.82 -6.52
CA GLU A 39 -0.83 15.58 -7.77
C GLU A 39 0.27 15.13 -8.74
N TYR A 40 1.51 14.99 -8.26
CA TYR A 40 2.60 14.48 -9.09
C TYR A 40 2.29 13.08 -9.66
N LEU A 41 1.79 12.17 -8.83
CA LEU A 41 1.41 10.83 -9.28
C LEU A 41 0.25 10.86 -10.28
N HIS A 42 -0.67 11.82 -10.16
CA HIS A 42 -1.80 11.98 -11.07
C HIS A 42 -1.36 12.44 -12.47
N THR A 43 -0.24 13.16 -12.58
CA THR A 43 0.32 13.57 -13.89
C THR A 43 0.99 12.44 -14.64
N GLN A 44 1.22 11.29 -14.01
CA GLN A 44 1.91 10.17 -14.65
C GLN A 44 1.02 9.48 -15.69
N GLN A 45 1.61 9.02 -16.79
CA GLN A 45 0.89 8.33 -17.88
C GLN A 45 0.14 7.07 -17.44
N THR A 46 0.61 6.43 -16.37
CA THR A 46 0.02 5.20 -15.83
C THR A 46 -0.28 5.38 -14.35
N TRP A 47 -1.56 5.34 -13.97
CA TRP A 47 -1.97 5.35 -12.58
C TRP A 47 -1.96 3.94 -12.00
N SER A 48 -1.50 3.80 -10.76
CA SER A 48 -1.56 2.51 -10.06
C SER A 48 -2.86 2.39 -9.24
N PRO A 49 -3.68 1.35 -9.46
CA PRO A 49 -4.88 1.13 -8.65
C PRO A 49 -4.57 0.72 -7.19
N HIS A 50 -3.30 0.71 -6.82
CA HIS A 50 -2.81 0.43 -5.47
C HIS A 50 -2.35 1.69 -4.72
N ILE A 51 -2.61 2.86 -5.28
CA ILE A 51 -2.42 4.17 -4.65
C ILE A 51 -3.79 4.81 -4.50
N ILE A 52 -4.03 5.50 -3.37
CA ILE A 52 -5.28 6.23 -3.14
C ILE A 52 -5.45 7.32 -4.20
N GLU A 53 -6.64 7.42 -4.76
CA GLU A 53 -6.98 8.47 -5.72
C GLU A 53 -7.39 9.74 -4.98
N LEU A 54 -6.85 10.88 -5.40
CA LEU A 54 -7.34 12.18 -4.98
C LEU A 54 -8.56 12.56 -5.84
N ILE A 55 -9.74 12.61 -5.24
CA ILE A 55 -10.97 12.97 -5.95
C ILE A 55 -11.03 14.46 -6.20
N GLU A 56 -10.79 15.26 -5.17
CA GLU A 56 -10.89 16.72 -5.23
C GLU A 56 -10.10 17.36 -4.08
N THR A 57 -9.70 18.60 -4.27
CA THR A 57 -9.21 19.48 -3.21
C THR A 57 -10.23 20.59 -2.95
N VAL A 58 -10.51 20.85 -1.68
CA VAL A 58 -11.47 21.90 -1.27
C VAL A 58 -10.71 22.95 -0.47
N PRO A 59 -10.52 24.14 -1.04
CA PRO A 59 -9.90 25.25 -0.33
C PRO A 59 -10.80 25.74 0.81
N SER A 60 -10.21 26.06 1.93
CA SER A 60 -10.87 26.73 3.05
C SER A 60 -10.05 27.94 3.46
N THR A 61 -10.65 28.88 4.18
CA THR A 61 -10.03 30.14 4.61
C THR A 61 -8.72 29.97 5.38
N THR A 62 -8.54 28.85 6.02
CA THR A 62 -7.37 28.55 6.86
C THR A 62 -6.59 27.30 6.45
N LYS A 63 -7.19 26.45 5.59
CA LYS A 63 -6.69 25.09 5.39
C LYS A 63 -7.22 24.49 4.09
N GLU A 64 -6.54 23.49 3.59
CA GLU A 64 -6.92 22.74 2.40
C GLU A 64 -7.39 21.34 2.79
N TRP A 65 -8.46 20.87 2.15
CA TRP A 65 -9.02 19.55 2.39
C TRP A 65 -8.82 18.66 1.18
N LEU A 66 -8.41 17.43 1.41
CA LEU A 66 -8.37 16.37 0.40
C LEU A 66 -9.64 15.54 0.51
N ILE A 67 -10.35 15.36 -0.60
CA ILE A 67 -11.48 14.44 -0.71
C ILE A 67 -10.96 13.14 -1.31
N LEU A 68 -11.08 12.07 -0.54
CA LEU A 68 -10.56 10.74 -0.84
C LEU A 68 -11.70 9.72 -0.82
N PRO A 69 -11.63 8.61 -1.57
CA PRO A 69 -12.63 7.56 -1.49
C PRO A 69 -12.64 6.92 -0.09
N LYS A 70 -13.84 6.58 0.41
CA LYS A 70 -13.98 5.83 1.65
C LYS A 70 -13.69 4.35 1.38
N LEU A 71 -12.69 3.81 2.04
CA LEU A 71 -12.24 2.43 1.92
C LEU A 71 -12.18 1.74 3.29
N TYR A 72 -11.92 0.45 3.30
CA TYR A 72 -11.84 -0.37 4.51
C TYR A 72 -10.40 -0.49 4.98
N SER A 73 -10.17 -0.34 6.29
CA SER A 73 -8.83 -0.53 6.88
C SER A 73 -8.42 -2.00 6.90
N ILE A 74 -7.15 -2.32 6.63
CA ILE A 74 -6.63 -3.66 6.85
C ILE A 74 -6.51 -4.03 8.34
N CYS A 75 -6.62 -3.05 9.23
CA CYS A 75 -6.69 -3.27 10.67
C CYS A 75 -8.04 -3.84 11.12
N ASP A 76 -9.08 -3.80 10.29
CA ASP A 76 -10.34 -4.46 10.55
C ASP A 76 -10.18 -5.99 10.39
N LYS A 77 -9.99 -6.65 11.52
CA LYS A 77 -9.74 -8.11 11.57
C LYS A 77 -10.92 -8.91 11.04
N ILE A 78 -12.16 -8.47 11.26
CA ILE A 78 -13.37 -9.15 10.80
C ILE A 78 -13.38 -9.18 9.27
N LEU A 79 -13.20 -8.03 8.65
CA LEU A 79 -13.15 -7.92 7.19
C LEU A 79 -11.92 -8.65 6.61
N LEU A 80 -10.76 -8.55 7.28
CA LEU A 80 -9.54 -9.22 6.85
C LEU A 80 -9.70 -10.75 6.89
N ASP A 81 -10.39 -11.30 7.90
CA ASP A 81 -10.59 -12.73 8.06
C ASP A 81 -11.67 -13.30 7.14
N SER A 82 -12.67 -12.50 6.76
CA SER A 82 -13.81 -12.93 5.94
C SER A 82 -13.42 -13.55 4.58
N ARG A 83 -12.28 -13.15 4.01
CA ARG A 83 -11.76 -13.65 2.72
C ARG A 83 -10.63 -14.68 2.86
N GLY A 84 -10.30 -15.05 4.09
CA GLY A 84 -9.30 -16.07 4.40
C GLY A 84 -7.93 -15.80 3.76
N THR A 85 -7.19 -16.88 3.52
CA THR A 85 -5.82 -16.83 2.99
C THR A 85 -5.70 -16.16 1.61
N SER A 86 -6.66 -16.40 0.71
CA SER A 86 -6.61 -15.83 -0.65
C SER A 86 -6.71 -14.30 -0.65
N GLY A 87 -7.61 -13.74 0.18
CA GLY A 87 -7.74 -12.28 0.33
C GLY A 87 -6.46 -11.66 0.89
N ARG A 88 -5.87 -12.27 1.91
CA ARG A 88 -4.61 -11.79 2.51
C ARG A 88 -3.44 -11.79 1.52
N VAL A 89 -3.33 -12.83 0.70
CA VAL A 89 -2.33 -12.89 -0.38
C VAL A 89 -2.58 -11.78 -1.41
N GLN A 90 -3.83 -11.52 -1.77
CA GLN A 90 -4.19 -10.45 -2.70
C GLN A 90 -3.82 -9.06 -2.15
N LEU A 91 -4.08 -8.82 -0.86
CA LEU A 91 -3.66 -7.57 -0.19
C LEU A 91 -2.13 -7.42 -0.18
N GLY A 92 -1.40 -8.47 0.17
CA GLY A 92 0.07 -8.46 0.15
C GLY A 92 0.64 -8.16 -1.23
N LEU A 93 0.03 -8.71 -2.29
CA LEU A 93 0.39 -8.37 -3.67
C LEU A 93 0.11 -6.92 -4.02
N GLY A 94 -1.04 -6.42 -3.60
CA GLY A 94 -1.41 -5.02 -3.77
C GLY A 94 -0.36 -4.09 -3.15
N LEU A 95 0.07 -4.39 -1.92
CA LEU A 95 1.13 -3.63 -1.24
C LEU A 95 2.44 -3.65 -2.03
N ILE A 96 2.91 -4.82 -2.45
CA ILE A 96 4.16 -4.94 -3.24
C ILE A 96 4.06 -4.15 -4.55
N LYS A 97 2.93 -4.21 -5.24
CA LYS A 97 2.72 -3.48 -6.51
C LYS A 97 2.63 -1.97 -6.29
N GLY A 98 1.90 -1.53 -5.26
CA GLY A 98 1.77 -0.11 -4.91
C GLY A 98 3.13 0.49 -4.54
N LEU A 99 3.87 -0.19 -3.68
CA LEU A 99 5.20 0.28 -3.28
C LEU A 99 6.20 0.27 -4.46
N ALA A 100 6.15 -0.76 -5.32
CA ALA A 100 6.97 -0.79 -6.52
C ALA A 100 6.65 0.38 -7.47
N TYR A 101 5.38 0.74 -7.59
CA TYR A 101 4.96 1.91 -8.37
C TYR A 101 5.51 3.21 -7.79
N LEU A 102 5.41 3.43 -6.47
CA LEU A 102 5.99 4.60 -5.81
C LEU A 102 7.49 4.71 -6.07
N HIS A 103 8.22 3.63 -5.85
CA HIS A 103 9.67 3.59 -6.07
C HIS A 103 10.05 3.78 -7.55
N GLU A 104 9.22 3.35 -8.51
CA GLU A 104 9.40 3.65 -9.94
C GLU A 104 9.31 5.14 -10.24
N HIS A 105 8.44 5.85 -9.53
CA HIS A 105 8.26 7.29 -9.63
C HIS A 105 9.15 8.06 -8.66
N LYS A 106 10.18 7.40 -8.10
CA LYS A 106 11.15 8.01 -7.21
C LYS A 106 10.54 8.59 -5.92
N ILE A 107 9.48 7.96 -5.41
CA ILE A 107 8.82 8.35 -4.17
C ILE A 107 9.13 7.32 -3.10
N ALA A 108 9.61 7.78 -1.95
CA ALA A 108 9.70 7.01 -0.71
C ALA A 108 8.53 7.41 0.20
N HIS A 109 7.78 6.40 0.67
CA HIS A 109 6.59 6.63 1.51
C HIS A 109 6.94 6.99 2.95
N ARG A 110 7.93 6.31 3.53
CA ARG A 110 8.52 6.52 4.87
C ARG A 110 7.62 6.14 6.06
N ASP A 111 6.34 5.81 5.84
CA ASP A 111 5.43 5.38 6.90
C ASP A 111 4.52 4.21 6.45
N VAL A 112 5.12 3.18 5.84
CA VAL A 112 4.39 1.98 5.42
C VAL A 112 4.03 1.15 6.64
N LYS A 113 2.75 1.15 7.02
CA LYS A 113 2.20 0.41 8.18
C LYS A 113 0.75 0.00 7.92
N PRO A 114 0.15 -0.91 8.72
CA PRO A 114 -1.24 -1.33 8.53
C PRO A 114 -2.25 -0.19 8.55
N ASP A 115 -2.05 0.85 9.39
CA ASP A 115 -2.95 1.99 9.49
C ASP A 115 -3.02 2.82 8.20
N ASN A 116 -1.95 2.79 7.40
CA ASN A 116 -1.83 3.50 6.13
C ASN A 116 -2.16 2.63 4.92
N LEU A 117 -2.87 1.51 5.15
CA LEU A 117 -3.29 0.58 4.12
C LEU A 117 -4.78 0.32 4.21
N VAL A 118 -5.45 0.52 3.09
CA VAL A 118 -6.89 0.33 2.95
C VAL A 118 -7.19 -0.58 1.76
N PHE A 119 -8.42 -1.08 1.65
CA PHE A 119 -8.86 -1.85 0.50
C PHE A 119 -10.32 -1.55 0.15
N ASN A 120 -10.67 -1.75 -1.11
CA ASN A 120 -12.04 -1.60 -1.58
C ASN A 120 -12.83 -2.93 -1.49
N GLU A 121 -14.10 -2.92 -1.90
CA GLU A 121 -14.99 -4.09 -1.91
C GLU A 121 -14.45 -5.28 -2.72
N TYR A 122 -13.55 -5.03 -3.67
CA TYR A 122 -12.87 -6.06 -4.49
C TYR A 122 -11.56 -6.57 -3.86
N PHE A 123 -11.29 -6.23 -2.60
CA PHE A 123 -10.04 -6.54 -1.89
C PHE A 123 -8.79 -6.03 -2.60
N ARG A 124 -8.92 -4.90 -3.31
CA ARG A 124 -7.78 -4.21 -3.91
C ARG A 124 -7.18 -3.25 -2.90
N LEU A 125 -5.97 -3.58 -2.44
CA LEU A 125 -5.23 -2.72 -1.50
C LEU A 125 -4.84 -1.41 -2.16
N GLN A 126 -4.92 -0.33 -1.39
CA GLN A 126 -4.40 1.00 -1.70
C GLN A 126 -3.55 1.52 -0.54
N ILE A 127 -2.45 2.18 -0.88
CA ILE A 127 -1.56 2.88 0.04
C ILE A 127 -2.09 4.30 0.19
N ILE A 128 -2.18 4.79 1.44
CA ILE A 128 -2.68 6.12 1.81
C ILE A 128 -1.67 6.84 2.71
N ASP A 129 -1.92 8.10 2.99
CA ASP A 129 -1.18 8.95 3.94
C ASP A 129 0.26 9.24 3.53
N PHE A 130 0.40 10.16 2.58
CA PHE A 130 1.68 10.62 2.03
C PHE A 130 2.24 11.84 2.78
N ASP A 131 1.79 12.10 4.01
CA ASP A 131 2.18 13.28 4.81
C ASP A 131 3.69 13.47 4.88
N ILE A 132 4.44 12.40 5.09
CA ILE A 132 5.90 12.42 5.23
C ILE A 132 6.63 11.76 4.05
N ALA A 133 5.90 11.41 3.00
CA ALA A 133 6.48 10.90 1.78
C ALA A 133 7.36 11.95 1.09
N ILE A 134 8.38 11.50 0.39
CA ILE A 134 9.32 12.38 -0.31
C ILE A 134 9.67 11.88 -1.70
N GLN A 135 10.00 12.80 -2.57
CA GLN A 135 10.63 12.49 -3.83
C GLN A 135 12.15 12.34 -3.63
N VAL A 136 12.72 11.28 -4.15
CA VAL A 136 14.16 10.95 -4.07
C VAL A 136 14.77 10.90 -5.48
N GLN A 137 16.09 11.07 -5.59
CA GLN A 137 16.76 11.05 -6.91
C GLN A 137 16.81 9.62 -7.48
N ASP A 138 17.14 8.64 -6.63
CA ASP A 138 17.24 7.22 -6.98
C ASP A 138 16.98 6.31 -5.77
N GLU A 139 17.14 4.99 -5.95
CA GLU A 139 16.91 4.01 -4.89
C GLU A 139 17.97 4.01 -3.78
N ASN A 140 19.10 4.67 -3.98
CA ASN A 140 20.18 4.77 -3.01
C ASN A 140 20.22 6.15 -2.33
N THR A 141 19.30 7.06 -2.68
CA THR A 141 19.20 8.36 -2.03
C THR A 141 19.00 8.18 -0.52
N GLU A 142 19.96 8.65 0.24
CA GLU A 142 20.01 8.55 1.69
C GLU A 142 19.57 9.86 2.35
N ILE A 143 18.84 9.73 3.45
CA ILE A 143 18.35 10.88 4.24
C ILE A 143 18.60 10.60 5.71
N GLY A 144 19.16 11.61 6.41
CA GLY A 144 19.50 11.52 7.82
C GLY A 144 18.35 11.84 8.79
N GLU A 145 17.17 12.19 8.28
CA GLU A 145 16.04 12.57 9.14
C GLU A 145 15.18 11.34 9.48
N TYR A 146 15.10 11.02 10.78
CA TYR A 146 14.16 10.01 11.26
C TYR A 146 12.71 10.51 11.16
N ARG A 147 11.88 9.76 10.44
CA ARG A 147 10.42 9.90 10.44
C ARG A 147 9.79 8.53 10.23
N GLY A 148 8.60 8.35 10.78
CA GLY A 148 7.85 7.11 10.66
C GLY A 148 7.30 6.64 12.00
N THR A 149 6.77 5.42 12.02
CA THR A 149 6.18 4.79 13.22
C THR A 149 7.11 3.69 13.72
N GLU A 150 7.60 3.80 14.97
CA GLU A 150 8.67 2.98 15.55
C GLU A 150 8.57 1.47 15.25
N ALA A 151 7.43 0.86 15.50
CA ALA A 151 7.24 -0.58 15.26
C ALA A 151 7.30 -1.02 13.78
N TRP A 152 7.18 -0.06 12.85
CA TRP A 152 7.10 -0.26 11.40
C TRP A 152 8.26 0.36 10.64
N THR A 153 9.15 1.04 11.32
CA THR A 153 10.32 1.71 10.74
C THR A 153 11.51 0.77 10.75
N ALA A 154 12.28 0.79 9.67
CA ALA A 154 13.48 -0.04 9.52
C ALA A 154 14.52 0.25 10.62
N PRO A 155 15.26 -0.76 11.13
CA PRO A 155 16.12 -0.61 12.30
C PRO A 155 17.19 0.47 12.11
N GLU A 156 17.76 0.60 10.94
CA GLU A 156 18.78 1.62 10.63
C GLU A 156 18.24 3.06 10.72
N MET A 157 16.91 3.24 10.61
CA MET A 157 16.29 4.55 10.78
C MET A 157 16.25 5.02 12.24
N GLY A 158 16.25 4.08 13.18
CA GLY A 158 16.13 4.36 14.62
C GLY A 158 17.45 4.58 15.34
N THR A 159 18.56 4.15 14.79
CA THR A 159 19.88 4.24 15.44
C THR A 159 20.49 5.64 15.36
N GLY A 160 20.07 6.45 14.39
CA GLY A 160 20.65 7.78 14.14
C GLY A 160 22.09 7.75 13.61
N ASP A 161 22.59 6.56 13.26
CA ASP A 161 24.00 6.32 12.90
C ASP A 161 24.36 6.75 11.48
N GLY A 162 23.49 7.52 10.83
CA GLY A 162 23.78 8.07 9.51
C GLY A 162 22.60 8.07 8.56
N PRO A 163 22.83 8.53 7.32
CA PRO A 163 21.82 8.60 6.29
C PRO A 163 21.36 7.20 5.85
N THR A 164 20.04 7.05 5.66
CA THR A 164 19.39 5.77 5.34
C THR A 164 18.84 5.78 3.91
N PRO A 165 19.05 4.71 3.12
CA PRO A 165 18.45 4.58 1.79
C PRO A 165 16.94 4.36 1.90
N MET A 166 16.16 5.39 1.58
CA MET A 166 14.71 5.46 1.85
C MET A 166 13.90 4.34 1.19
N HIS A 167 14.17 4.00 -0.05
CA HIS A 167 13.47 2.89 -0.72
C HIS A 167 13.75 1.53 -0.05
N LYS A 168 14.92 1.35 0.55
CA LYS A 168 15.26 0.12 1.27
C LYS A 168 14.55 0.07 2.62
N ALA A 169 14.42 1.21 3.29
CA ALA A 169 13.62 1.33 4.51
C ALA A 169 12.15 0.99 4.27
N ASP A 170 11.53 1.54 3.21
CA ASP A 170 10.16 1.21 2.81
C ASP A 170 9.98 -0.30 2.53
N ARG A 171 10.97 -0.95 1.91
CA ARG A 171 10.92 -2.41 1.65
C ARG A 171 10.92 -3.21 2.94
N TRP A 172 11.67 -2.78 3.95
CA TRP A 172 11.63 -3.41 5.27
C TRP A 172 10.25 -3.28 5.90
N SER A 173 9.69 -2.07 5.91
CA SER A 173 8.34 -1.80 6.43
C SER A 173 7.29 -2.64 5.68
N CYS A 174 7.41 -2.77 4.36
CA CYS A 174 6.58 -3.67 3.55
C CYS A 174 6.69 -5.12 4.04
N GLY A 175 7.91 -5.62 4.28
CA GLY A 175 8.13 -6.97 4.82
C GLY A 175 7.45 -7.17 6.17
N ARG A 176 7.52 -6.19 7.07
CA ARG A 176 6.83 -6.21 8.37
C ARG A 176 5.31 -6.30 8.21
N VAL A 177 4.73 -5.51 7.31
CA VAL A 177 3.29 -5.58 7.00
C VAL A 177 2.92 -6.93 6.41
N LEU A 178 3.72 -7.49 5.50
CA LEU A 178 3.48 -8.82 4.94
C LEU A 178 3.47 -9.90 6.04
N LEU A 179 4.36 -9.82 7.04
CA LEU A 179 4.32 -10.70 8.22
C LEU A 179 3.03 -10.51 9.02
N TYR A 180 2.58 -9.27 9.22
CA TYR A 180 1.36 -8.95 9.96
C TYR A 180 0.10 -9.55 9.31
N ILE A 181 -0.03 -9.44 7.98
CA ILE A 181 -1.19 -9.97 7.25
C ILE A 181 -1.10 -11.46 6.94
N THR A 182 0.08 -12.10 7.10
CA THR A 182 0.25 -13.53 6.80
C THR A 182 -0.20 -14.38 8.00
N PRO A 183 -1.25 -15.22 7.88
CA PRO A 183 -1.68 -16.08 8.97
C PRO A 183 -0.60 -17.11 9.34
N LYS A 184 -0.47 -17.43 10.62
CA LYS A 184 0.47 -18.48 11.09
C LYS A 184 0.27 -19.84 10.37
N ILE A 185 -0.96 -20.17 9.99
CA ILE A 185 -1.30 -21.40 9.29
C ILE A 185 -0.74 -21.46 7.85
N MET A 186 -0.34 -20.32 7.27
CA MET A 186 0.30 -20.27 5.95
C MET A 186 1.78 -20.70 5.96
N ILE A 187 2.35 -21.04 7.11
CA ILE A 187 3.76 -21.45 7.27
C ILE A 187 4.03 -22.87 6.73
N GLN A 188 3.09 -23.49 6.01
CA GLN A 188 3.26 -24.82 5.41
C GLN A 188 4.23 -24.82 4.22
N LYS A 189 4.71 -26.02 3.84
CA LYS A 189 5.77 -26.26 2.82
C LYS A 189 5.63 -25.46 1.53
N GLU A 190 4.42 -25.18 1.08
CA GLU A 190 4.14 -24.48 -0.19
C GLU A 190 4.45 -22.97 -0.16
N HIS A 191 4.59 -22.38 1.04
CA HIS A 191 4.83 -20.96 1.22
C HIS A 191 6.28 -20.59 1.52
N LYS A 192 7.20 -21.57 1.55
CA LYS A 192 8.62 -21.34 1.85
C LYS A 192 9.29 -20.28 0.97
N ARG A 193 8.85 -20.15 -0.29
CA ARG A 193 9.38 -19.13 -1.20
C ARG A 193 8.89 -17.74 -0.82
N PHE A 194 7.62 -17.61 -0.44
CA PHE A 194 7.03 -16.36 0.00
C PHE A 194 7.65 -15.89 1.32
N LEU A 195 7.79 -16.80 2.28
CA LEU A 195 8.45 -16.50 3.55
C LEU A 195 9.90 -16.07 3.34
N ARG A 196 10.70 -16.79 2.52
CA ARG A 196 12.07 -16.37 2.18
C ARG A 196 12.12 -15.01 1.50
N PHE A 197 11.12 -14.66 0.70
CA PHE A 197 11.01 -13.32 0.12
C PHE A 197 10.75 -12.27 1.22
N ILE A 198 9.82 -12.53 2.15
CA ILE A 198 9.58 -11.64 3.29
C ILE A 198 10.84 -11.50 4.14
N ASP A 199 11.51 -12.60 4.47
CA ASP A 199 12.76 -12.61 5.24
C ASP A 199 13.84 -11.74 4.57
N SER A 200 13.90 -11.77 3.23
CA SER A 200 14.83 -10.92 2.49
C SER A 200 14.48 -9.43 2.57
N LEU A 201 13.19 -9.09 2.69
CA LEU A 201 12.75 -7.70 2.85
C LEU A 201 13.11 -7.14 4.23
N VAL A 202 12.96 -7.96 5.29
CA VAL A 202 13.23 -7.56 6.68
C VAL A 202 14.67 -7.80 7.11
N ALA A 203 15.59 -8.00 6.19
CA ALA A 203 17.02 -8.12 6.50
C ALA A 203 17.52 -6.87 7.24
N ASN A 204 18.28 -7.06 8.33
CA ASN A 204 18.83 -5.95 9.12
C ASN A 204 19.76 -5.06 8.28
N ASP A 205 20.62 -5.68 7.47
CA ASP A 205 21.46 -4.96 6.51
C ASP A 205 20.61 -4.49 5.31
N PRO A 206 20.46 -3.18 5.07
CA PRO A 206 19.71 -2.64 3.94
C PRO A 206 20.24 -3.10 2.58
N GLN A 207 21.55 -3.38 2.47
CA GLN A 207 22.15 -3.81 1.20
C GLN A 207 21.73 -5.23 0.80
N ARG A 208 21.30 -6.05 1.76
CA ARG A 208 20.80 -7.40 1.51
C ARG A 208 19.35 -7.44 1.07
N ARG A 209 18.61 -6.33 1.21
CA ARG A 209 17.22 -6.24 0.77
C ARG A 209 17.13 -6.21 -0.76
N PRO A 210 16.13 -6.90 -1.37
CA PRO A 210 16.01 -7.00 -2.82
C PRO A 210 15.92 -5.62 -3.49
N THR A 211 16.59 -5.46 -4.63
CA THR A 211 16.40 -4.28 -5.48
C THR A 211 15.04 -4.32 -6.20
N LYS A 212 14.62 -3.19 -6.78
CA LYS A 212 13.37 -3.01 -7.52
C LYS A 212 13.04 -4.16 -8.49
N THR A 213 14.01 -4.57 -9.30
CA THR A 213 13.83 -5.61 -10.33
C THR A 213 13.60 -7.00 -9.72
N LYS A 214 14.35 -7.36 -8.69
CA LYS A 214 14.24 -8.67 -8.01
C LYS A 214 12.93 -8.79 -7.21
N SER A 215 12.45 -7.71 -6.60
CA SER A 215 11.20 -7.67 -5.84
C SER A 215 9.97 -7.92 -6.73
N LYS A 216 9.88 -7.27 -7.91
CA LYS A 216 8.78 -7.50 -8.87
C LYS A 216 8.73 -8.94 -9.37
N THR A 217 9.89 -9.53 -9.67
CA THR A 217 9.98 -10.89 -10.22
C THR A 217 9.66 -11.95 -9.17
N ALA A 218 10.13 -11.77 -7.94
CA ALA A 218 9.85 -12.70 -6.84
C ALA A 218 8.36 -12.69 -6.46
N GLY A 219 7.73 -11.51 -6.33
CA GLY A 219 6.30 -11.38 -6.05
C GLY A 219 5.44 -12.03 -7.13
N LYS A 220 5.75 -11.84 -8.42
CA LYS A 220 5.02 -12.46 -9.54
C LYS A 220 5.18 -13.99 -9.56
N ARG A 221 6.37 -14.54 -9.33
CA ARG A 221 6.63 -16.00 -9.35
C ARG A 221 5.95 -16.73 -8.19
N CYS A 222 5.88 -16.14 -7.00
CA CYS A 222 5.23 -16.78 -5.86
C CYS A 222 3.72 -16.99 -6.04
N ILE A 223 3.10 -16.33 -7.00
CA ILE A 223 1.63 -16.23 -7.13
C ILE A 223 1.10 -16.75 -8.46
N SER A 224 1.89 -16.68 -9.56
CA SER A 224 1.48 -17.18 -10.87
C SER A 224 1.24 -18.70 -10.90
N GLU A 225 1.87 -19.47 -10.03
CA GLU A 225 1.74 -20.94 -10.00
C GLU A 225 0.37 -21.43 -9.49
N ARG A 226 -0.42 -20.61 -8.77
CA ARG A 226 -1.78 -21.00 -8.31
C ARG A 226 -2.90 -20.63 -9.28
N HIS A 227 -2.80 -19.53 -10.00
CA HIS A 227 -3.89 -19.09 -10.90
C HIS A 227 -3.95 -19.88 -12.22
N GLY A 228 -2.86 -20.45 -12.68
CA GLY A 228 -2.82 -21.28 -13.88
C GLY A 228 -3.59 -22.59 -13.75
N ARG A 229 -3.48 -23.27 -12.59
CA ARG A 229 -4.18 -24.56 -12.36
C ARG A 229 -5.68 -24.42 -12.09
N SER A 230 -6.12 -23.34 -11.42
CA SER A 230 -7.54 -23.13 -11.11
C SER A 230 -8.35 -22.65 -12.35
N ARG A 231 -7.77 -21.79 -13.20
CA ARG A 231 -8.43 -21.34 -14.43
C ARG A 231 -8.57 -22.46 -15.46
N ARG A 232 -7.55 -23.30 -15.62
CA ARG A 232 -7.59 -24.42 -16.55
C ARG A 232 -8.66 -25.45 -16.17
N LYS A 233 -8.80 -25.79 -14.89
CA LYS A 233 -9.86 -26.68 -14.41
C LYS A 233 -11.27 -26.10 -14.56
N ARG A 234 -11.47 -24.79 -14.37
CA ARG A 234 -12.78 -24.15 -14.61
C ARG A 234 -13.13 -24.03 -16.08
N TYR A 235 -12.14 -23.81 -16.94
CA TYR A 235 -12.36 -23.74 -18.40
C TYR A 235 -12.66 -25.11 -19.00
N GLU A 236 -12.05 -26.17 -18.49
CA GLU A 236 -12.34 -27.54 -18.90
C GLU A 236 -13.70 -28.04 -18.37
N ALA A 237 -14.12 -27.62 -17.17
CA ALA A 237 -15.45 -27.92 -16.62
C ALA A 237 -16.57 -27.21 -17.40
N ALA A 238 -16.40 -25.94 -17.76
CA ALA A 238 -17.39 -25.20 -18.57
C ALA A 238 -17.56 -25.77 -20.01
N LYS A 239 -16.49 -26.29 -20.62
CA LYS A 239 -16.57 -26.96 -21.92
C LYS A 239 -17.28 -28.30 -21.86
N CYS A 240 -17.27 -29.02 -20.75
CA CYS A 240 -18.02 -30.26 -20.58
C CYS A 240 -19.53 -30.02 -20.42
N GLU A 241 -19.95 -28.88 -19.86
CA GLU A 241 -21.37 -28.54 -19.71
C GLU A 241 -21.99 -28.06 -21.05
N GLU A 242 -21.24 -27.36 -21.91
CA GLU A 242 -21.71 -26.93 -23.23
C GLU A 242 -21.76 -28.07 -24.27
N ALA A 243 -21.14 -29.22 -24.02
CA ALA A 243 -21.16 -30.37 -24.93
C ALA A 243 -22.27 -31.39 -24.61
N GLN A 244 -23.11 -31.12 -23.59
CA GLN A 244 -24.22 -31.98 -23.16
C GLN A 244 -25.61 -31.34 -23.36
N THR A 245 -25.68 -30.15 -23.98
CA THR A 245 -26.90 -29.51 -24.45
C THR A 245 -26.91 -29.44 -25.96
#